data_62efa4af141cdd620576036ce63a73a0
#
_entry.id   62efa4af141cdd620576036ce63a73a0
#
_cell.length_a   1.000
_cell.length_b   1.000
_cell.length_c   1.000
_cell.angle_alpha   90.00
_cell.angle_beta   90.00
_cell.angle_gamma   90.00
#
_symmetry.space_group_name_H-M   'P 1'
#
loop_
_entity.id
_entity.type
_entity.pdbx_description
1 polymer ?
#
loop_
_entity_poly.entity_id
_entity_poly.type
_entity_poly.pdbx_seq_one_letter_code
_entity_poly.pdbx_strand_id
1 'polypeptide(L)'
;VDINVSSTRPVKLTSVLASPQGVLLFSRDQQYLLYSEHGNLTPKDSLITGISSYETDPVIPPKDAGDFKVFVSKSAAYTRVFTYQPVERGQPRVLEIGKVVHTYIPSQVRRMVTSSQNAMVGFYDTSDATEFDGKEIFFFKNFNDGQANVMQSWFKWRLPGRVLFAEIIDDEIICVLKSDSQIFALSA
;
A
#
# COMPACT_ATOMS: atom_id res chain seq x y z
N VAL A 1 -16.48 -15.24 -19.04
CA VAL A 1 -15.19 -15.18 -19.77
C VAL A 1 -14.15 -15.76 -18.84
N ASP A 2 -13.63 -16.92 -19.15
CA ASP A 2 -12.56 -17.54 -18.39
C ASP A 2 -11.23 -16.86 -18.77
N ILE A 3 -10.69 -16.09 -17.86
CA ILE A 3 -9.37 -15.49 -18.04
C ILE A 3 -8.36 -16.53 -17.55
N ASN A 4 -7.60 -17.11 -18.46
CA ASN A 4 -6.63 -18.15 -18.16
C ASN A 4 -5.34 -17.50 -17.64
N VAL A 5 -5.15 -17.52 -16.34
CA VAL A 5 -3.89 -17.12 -15.70
C VAL A 5 -2.93 -18.33 -15.82
N SER A 6 -1.72 -18.12 -16.31
CA SER A 6 -0.66 -19.13 -16.37
C SER A 6 -0.17 -19.53 -14.96
N SER A 7 -1.09 -19.99 -14.14
CA SER A 7 -0.82 -20.44 -12.78
C SER A 7 -1.18 -21.92 -12.67
N THR A 8 -0.28 -22.70 -12.11
CA THR A 8 -0.50 -24.12 -11.79
C THR A 8 -1.43 -24.33 -10.59
N ARG A 9 -1.85 -23.26 -9.90
CA ARG A 9 -2.75 -23.28 -8.75
C ARG A 9 -3.90 -22.28 -8.95
N PRO A 10 -5.10 -22.59 -8.43
CA PRO A 10 -6.20 -21.63 -8.44
C PRO A 10 -5.80 -20.37 -7.66
N VAL A 11 -5.96 -19.21 -8.28
CA VAL A 11 -5.61 -17.91 -7.71
C VAL A 11 -6.88 -17.21 -7.26
N LYS A 12 -6.93 -16.84 -5.98
CA LYS A 12 -7.99 -15.99 -5.43
C LYS A 12 -7.50 -14.55 -5.42
N LEU A 13 -8.14 -13.70 -6.22
CA LEU A 13 -7.88 -12.26 -6.19
C LEU A 13 -8.51 -11.64 -4.93
N THR A 14 -7.74 -10.79 -4.27
CA THR A 14 -8.15 -10.09 -3.05
C THR A 14 -8.36 -8.60 -3.26
N SER A 15 -7.63 -8.00 -4.19
CA SER A 15 -7.69 -6.57 -4.46
C SER A 15 -7.33 -6.25 -5.90
N VAL A 16 -7.78 -5.08 -6.33
CA VAL A 16 -7.58 -4.55 -7.68
C VAL A 16 -7.25 -3.07 -7.58
N LEU A 17 -6.25 -2.61 -8.34
CA LEU A 17 -5.91 -1.19 -8.48
C LEU A 17 -5.73 -0.83 -9.96
N ALA A 18 -6.16 0.37 -10.31
CA ALA A 18 -5.86 0.94 -11.62
C ALA A 18 -4.38 1.33 -11.71
N SER A 19 -3.80 1.19 -12.90
CA SER A 19 -2.44 1.61 -13.22
C SER A 19 -2.42 2.21 -14.62
N PRO A 20 -1.50 3.11 -14.95
CA PRO A 20 -1.34 3.64 -16.31
C PRO A 20 -1.13 2.54 -17.38
N GLN A 21 -0.57 1.41 -17.00
CA GLN A 21 -0.30 0.28 -17.89
C GLN A 21 -1.44 -0.75 -17.97
N GLY A 22 -2.50 -0.60 -17.16
CA GLY A 22 -3.61 -1.55 -17.09
C GLY A 22 -4.17 -1.69 -15.69
N VAL A 23 -4.52 -2.89 -15.29
CA VAL A 23 -5.13 -3.19 -13.99
C VAL A 23 -4.24 -4.11 -13.20
N LEU A 24 -3.84 -3.67 -12.02
CA LEU A 24 -3.10 -4.48 -11.05
C LEU A 24 -4.06 -5.38 -10.28
N LEU A 25 -3.77 -6.66 -10.29
CA LEU A 25 -4.52 -7.68 -9.60
C LEU A 25 -3.64 -8.25 -8.48
N PHE A 26 -4.16 -8.27 -7.28
CA PHE A 26 -3.46 -8.79 -6.11
C PHE A 26 -4.09 -10.10 -5.66
N SER A 27 -3.27 -11.11 -5.50
CA SER A 27 -3.60 -12.32 -4.76
C SER A 27 -2.78 -12.37 -3.47
N ARG A 28 -3.01 -13.39 -2.66
CA ARG A 28 -2.21 -13.56 -1.44
C ARG A 28 -0.72 -13.72 -1.73
N ASP A 29 -0.38 -14.48 -2.77
CA ASP A 29 0.99 -14.96 -2.99
C ASP A 29 1.66 -14.33 -4.22
N GLN A 30 0.91 -13.58 -5.03
CA GLN A 30 1.41 -13.05 -6.30
C GLN A 30 0.62 -11.83 -6.75
N GLN A 31 1.29 -10.94 -7.49
CA GLN A 31 0.69 -9.80 -8.16
C GLN A 31 0.75 -9.98 -9.66
N TYR A 32 -0.29 -9.51 -10.34
CA TYR A 32 -0.44 -9.60 -11.78
C TYR A 32 -0.78 -8.24 -12.38
N LEU A 33 -0.43 -8.07 -13.63
CA LEU A 33 -0.88 -6.95 -14.46
C LEU A 33 -1.80 -7.52 -15.55
N LEU A 34 -3.01 -7.01 -15.59
CA LEU A 34 -3.97 -7.20 -16.68
C LEU A 34 -3.85 -6.01 -17.62
N TYR A 35 -3.49 -6.22 -18.86
CA TYR A 35 -3.28 -5.17 -19.85
C TYR A 35 -3.71 -5.59 -21.24
N SER A 36 -3.76 -4.65 -22.16
CA SER A 36 -3.99 -4.88 -23.58
C SER A 36 -2.87 -4.24 -24.40
N GLU A 37 -2.38 -4.93 -25.42
CA GLU A 37 -1.38 -4.38 -26.34
C GLU A 37 -1.94 -3.23 -27.21
N HIS A 38 -3.26 -3.20 -27.39
CA HIS A 38 -3.96 -2.20 -28.21
C HIS A 38 -4.60 -1.07 -27.41
N GLY A 39 -4.32 -0.98 -26.11
CA GLY A 39 -4.77 0.09 -25.23
C GLY A 39 -6.19 -0.06 -24.68
N ASN A 40 -7.03 -0.89 -25.27
CA ASN A 40 -8.40 -1.13 -24.80
C ASN A 40 -8.55 -2.54 -24.24
N LEU A 41 -8.92 -2.64 -22.97
CA LEU A 41 -9.18 -3.93 -22.33
C LEU A 41 -10.50 -4.53 -22.87
N THR A 42 -10.39 -5.55 -23.68
CA THR A 42 -11.53 -6.33 -24.15
C THR A 42 -11.34 -7.81 -23.81
N PRO A 43 -12.40 -8.61 -23.71
CA PRO A 43 -12.28 -10.03 -23.40
C PRO A 43 -11.41 -10.83 -24.38
N LYS A 44 -11.26 -10.32 -25.61
CA LYS A 44 -10.47 -10.99 -26.67
C LYS A 44 -9.00 -10.54 -26.69
N ASP A 45 -8.70 -9.39 -26.08
CA ASP A 45 -7.41 -8.70 -26.21
C ASP A 45 -6.80 -8.37 -24.84
N SER A 46 -7.20 -9.14 -23.83
CA SER A 46 -6.68 -8.97 -22.47
C SER A 46 -5.62 -10.01 -22.18
N LEU A 47 -4.47 -9.55 -21.74
CA LEU A 47 -3.33 -10.36 -21.33
C LEU A 47 -3.09 -10.21 -19.84
N ILE A 48 -2.72 -11.30 -19.17
CA ILE A 48 -2.32 -11.29 -17.76
C ILE A 48 -0.88 -11.76 -17.66
N THR A 49 -0.06 -10.95 -16.99
CA THR A 49 1.32 -11.31 -16.67
C THR A 49 1.58 -11.22 -15.16
N GLY A 50 2.35 -12.16 -14.63
CA GLY A 50 2.85 -12.09 -13.25
C GLY A 50 3.95 -11.04 -13.16
N ILE A 51 3.87 -10.15 -12.17
CA ILE A 51 4.85 -9.09 -11.95
C ILE A 51 5.72 -9.30 -10.70
N SER A 52 5.20 -9.96 -9.70
CA SER A 52 5.98 -10.33 -8.51
C SER A 52 5.35 -11.49 -7.76
N SER A 53 6.13 -12.14 -6.91
CA SER A 53 5.71 -13.27 -6.07
C SER A 53 5.84 -12.93 -4.59
N TYR A 54 5.57 -11.68 -4.21
CA TYR A 54 5.52 -11.29 -2.82
C TYR A 54 4.14 -11.59 -2.23
N GLU A 55 4.12 -11.95 -0.95
CA GLU A 55 2.86 -12.08 -0.24
C GLU A 55 2.19 -10.71 -0.05
N THR A 56 0.86 -10.67 -0.16
CA THR A 56 0.05 -9.48 0.15
C THR A 56 -0.77 -9.75 1.40
N ASP A 57 -0.73 -8.84 2.37
CA ASP A 57 -1.56 -8.93 3.56
C ASP A 57 -3.05 -8.77 3.17
N PRO A 58 -3.90 -9.75 3.51
CA PRO A 58 -5.32 -9.68 3.17
C PRO A 58 -6.11 -8.67 4.02
N VAL A 59 -5.53 -8.19 5.13
CA VAL A 59 -6.18 -7.23 6.05
C VAL A 59 -5.96 -5.79 5.61
N ILE A 60 -4.80 -5.51 5.01
CA ILE A 60 -4.43 -4.16 4.56
C ILE A 60 -4.48 -4.13 3.03
N PRO A 61 -5.58 -3.65 2.43
CA PRO A 61 -5.70 -3.62 0.98
C PRO A 61 -4.65 -2.69 0.37
N PRO A 62 -4.11 -3.03 -0.80
CA PRO A 62 -3.25 -2.15 -1.56
C PRO A 62 -3.92 -0.80 -1.83
N LYS A 63 -3.14 0.28 -1.82
CA LYS A 63 -3.62 1.64 -2.06
C LYS A 63 -2.79 2.38 -3.11
N ASP A 64 -3.40 3.40 -3.67
CA ASP A 64 -2.77 4.36 -4.58
C ASP A 64 -2.23 5.54 -3.78
N ALA A 65 -0.96 5.86 -3.96
CA ALA A 65 -0.30 7.01 -3.38
C ALA A 65 0.15 8.04 -4.46
N GLY A 66 -0.50 8.02 -5.63
CA GLY A 66 -0.19 8.87 -6.76
C GLY A 66 0.98 8.33 -7.59
N ASP A 67 2.19 8.76 -7.28
CA ASP A 67 3.41 8.35 -8.01
C ASP A 67 3.70 6.85 -7.93
N PHE A 68 3.17 6.17 -6.93
CA PHE A 68 3.35 4.73 -6.75
C PHE A 68 2.11 4.07 -6.14
N LYS A 69 1.97 2.79 -6.40
CA LYS A 69 0.99 1.95 -5.70
C LYS A 69 1.71 1.22 -4.58
N VAL A 70 1.07 1.08 -3.43
CA VAL A 70 1.67 0.48 -2.24
C VAL A 70 0.86 -0.72 -1.76
N PHE A 71 1.56 -1.76 -1.36
CA PHE A 71 1.00 -2.91 -0.68
C PHE A 71 1.95 -3.41 0.40
N VAL A 72 1.44 -4.19 1.30
CA VAL A 72 2.20 -4.69 2.43
C VAL A 72 2.16 -6.21 2.52
N SER A 73 3.21 -6.75 3.12
CA SER A 73 3.33 -8.14 3.53
C SER A 73 3.76 -8.20 4.99
N LYS A 74 3.19 -9.10 5.76
CA LYS A 74 3.56 -9.27 7.16
C LYS A 74 4.55 -10.41 7.34
N SER A 75 5.60 -10.13 8.08
CA SER A 75 6.39 -11.16 8.74
C SER A 75 5.93 -11.31 10.20
N ALA A 76 6.49 -12.27 10.92
CA ALA A 76 6.13 -12.48 12.33
C ALA A 76 6.43 -11.25 13.22
N ALA A 77 7.47 -10.48 12.89
CA ALA A 77 7.97 -9.41 13.73
C ALA A 77 7.70 -7.99 13.19
N TYR A 78 7.51 -7.82 11.90
CA TYR A 78 7.40 -6.51 11.27
C TYR A 78 6.56 -6.55 9.98
N THR A 79 6.15 -5.38 9.52
CA THR A 79 5.43 -5.19 8.26
C THR A 79 6.41 -4.78 7.16
N ARG A 80 6.43 -5.53 6.07
CA ARG A 80 7.20 -5.20 4.85
C ARG A 80 6.34 -4.35 3.94
N VAL A 81 6.94 -3.32 3.36
CA VAL A 81 6.24 -2.38 2.47
C VAL A 81 6.83 -2.46 1.08
N PHE A 82 5.97 -2.66 0.10
CA PHE A 82 6.32 -2.76 -1.30
C PHE A 82 5.64 -1.66 -2.09
N THR A 83 6.35 -1.14 -3.09
CA THR A 83 5.79 -0.22 -4.07
C THR A 83 5.83 -0.84 -5.45
N TYR A 84 4.76 -0.63 -6.19
CA TYR A 84 4.70 -0.85 -7.61
C TYR A 84 4.97 0.48 -8.31
N GLN A 85 5.95 0.47 -9.20
CA GLN A 85 6.32 1.61 -10.03
C GLN A 85 6.13 1.23 -11.50
N PRO A 86 5.26 1.94 -12.23
CA PRO A 86 5.16 1.76 -13.67
C PRO A 86 6.48 2.19 -14.33
N VAL A 87 6.84 1.51 -15.40
CA VAL A 87 8.00 1.85 -16.22
C VAL A 87 7.51 2.13 -17.63
N GLU A 88 7.94 3.22 -18.25
CA GLU A 88 7.47 3.65 -19.58
C GLU A 88 7.67 2.56 -20.66
N ARG A 89 8.75 1.82 -20.58
CA ARG A 89 9.02 0.67 -21.46
C ARG A 89 9.54 -0.50 -20.65
N GLY A 90 8.82 -1.63 -20.67
CA GLY A 90 9.22 -2.86 -19.98
C GLY A 90 8.24 -3.30 -18.90
N GLN A 91 8.67 -4.30 -18.13
CA GLN A 91 7.86 -4.77 -17.01
C GLN A 91 7.94 -3.80 -15.82
N PRO A 92 6.81 -3.55 -15.16
CA PRO A 92 6.80 -2.73 -13.95
C PRO A 92 7.69 -3.32 -12.86
N ARG A 93 8.20 -2.46 -12.00
CA ARG A 93 9.05 -2.87 -10.89
C ARG A 93 8.27 -2.90 -9.59
N VAL A 94 8.47 -3.97 -8.85
CA VAL A 94 8.03 -4.07 -7.46
C VAL A 94 9.26 -3.98 -6.57
N LEU A 95 9.30 -2.95 -5.72
CA LEU A 95 10.42 -2.67 -4.85
C LEU A 95 9.99 -2.72 -3.38
N GLU A 96 10.79 -3.34 -2.54
CA GLU A 96 10.62 -3.28 -1.09
C GLU A 96 11.28 -2.01 -0.55
N ILE A 97 10.48 -0.99 -0.28
CA ILE A 97 10.97 0.30 0.22
C ILE A 97 11.30 0.29 1.71
N GLY A 98 10.75 -0.66 2.47
CA GLY A 98 11.05 -0.87 3.88
C GLY A 98 12.36 -1.59 4.16
N LYS A 99 13.09 -2.06 3.13
CA LYS A 99 14.26 -2.93 3.31
C LYS A 99 15.39 -2.31 4.13
N VAL A 100 15.59 -1.00 4.03
CA VAL A 100 16.63 -0.26 4.79
C VAL A 100 16.25 -0.08 6.26
N VAL A 101 14.95 -0.02 6.54
CA VAL A 101 14.37 0.19 7.88
C VAL A 101 13.42 -0.96 8.24
N HIS A 102 13.80 -2.18 7.95
CA HIS A 102 12.92 -3.36 7.93
C HIS A 102 12.12 -3.60 9.21
N THR A 103 12.65 -3.24 10.38
CA THR A 103 11.95 -3.37 11.67
C THR A 103 11.18 -2.12 12.10
N TYR A 104 11.14 -1.09 11.26
CA TYR A 104 10.57 0.21 11.63
C TYR A 104 9.04 0.16 11.82
N ILE A 105 8.36 -0.63 10.98
CA ILE A 105 6.91 -0.78 11.04
C ILE A 105 6.56 -2.10 11.72
N PRO A 106 5.91 -2.06 12.90
CA PRO A 106 5.57 -3.27 13.62
C PRO A 106 4.54 -4.13 12.87
N SER A 107 4.50 -5.42 13.20
CA SER A 107 3.56 -6.38 12.57
C SER A 107 2.10 -6.14 12.93
N GLN A 108 1.83 -5.37 14.00
CA GLN A 108 0.49 -5.06 14.51
C GLN A 108 -0.28 -4.06 13.64
N VAL A 109 0.40 -3.32 12.76
CA VAL A 109 -0.26 -2.40 11.81
C VAL A 109 -1.38 -3.11 11.05
N ARG A 110 -2.56 -2.49 10.97
CA ARG A 110 -3.75 -3.05 10.33
C ARG A 110 -4.43 -2.11 9.34
N ARG A 111 -3.98 -0.87 9.27
CA ARG A 111 -4.55 0.15 8.39
C ARG A 111 -3.46 0.90 7.65
N MET A 112 -3.84 1.36 6.50
CA MET A 112 -2.99 2.19 5.65
C MET A 112 -3.81 3.38 5.14
N VAL A 113 -3.24 4.55 5.14
CA VAL A 113 -3.77 5.79 4.59
C VAL A 113 -2.82 6.33 3.55
N THR A 114 -3.32 6.94 2.48
CA THR A 114 -2.49 7.47 1.40
C THR A 114 -2.94 8.87 1.00
N SER A 115 -1.97 9.70 0.61
CA SER A 115 -2.19 10.93 -0.13
C SER A 115 -1.55 10.79 -1.50
N SER A 116 -2.39 10.86 -2.55
CA SER A 116 -1.91 10.82 -3.93
C SER A 116 -1.26 12.13 -4.36
N GLN A 117 -1.68 13.26 -3.79
CA GLN A 117 -1.10 14.57 -4.07
C GLN A 117 0.30 14.73 -3.47
N ASN A 118 0.50 14.18 -2.27
CA ASN A 118 1.77 14.31 -1.53
C ASN A 118 2.70 13.10 -1.69
N ALA A 119 2.32 12.10 -2.49
CA ALA A 119 3.06 10.85 -2.63
C ALA A 119 3.45 10.27 -1.26
N MET A 120 2.48 10.19 -0.35
CA MET A 120 2.67 9.80 1.04
C MET A 120 1.77 8.63 1.44
N VAL A 121 2.29 7.76 2.27
CA VAL A 121 1.54 6.67 2.88
C VAL A 121 1.79 6.63 4.38
N GLY A 122 0.74 6.41 5.15
CA GLY A 122 0.77 6.22 6.59
C GLY A 122 0.26 4.84 6.99
N PHE A 123 0.85 4.26 8.02
CA PHE A 123 0.53 2.94 8.56
C PHE A 123 0.23 3.07 10.04
N TYR A 124 -0.90 2.51 10.49
CA TYR A 124 -1.30 2.57 11.89
C TYR A 124 -2.08 1.32 12.31
N ASP A 125 -2.15 1.12 13.63
CA ASP A 125 -2.92 0.04 14.23
C ASP A 125 -4.19 0.58 14.88
N THR A 126 -5.28 -0.15 14.71
CA THR A 126 -6.58 0.13 15.33
C THR A 126 -6.99 -0.94 16.34
N SER A 127 -6.14 -1.95 16.57
CA SER A 127 -6.45 -3.06 17.49
C SER A 127 -6.38 -2.64 18.96
N ASP A 128 -7.16 -3.33 19.79
CA ASP A 128 -7.09 -3.19 21.25
C ASP A 128 -5.95 -4.02 21.88
N ALA A 129 -5.07 -4.60 21.06
CA ALA A 129 -3.99 -5.43 21.54
C ALA A 129 -3.01 -4.63 22.43
N THR A 130 -2.71 -5.16 23.57
CA THR A 130 -2.03 -4.47 24.68
C THR A 130 -0.54 -4.29 24.51
N GLU A 131 0.10 -4.96 23.56
CA GLU A 131 1.53 -4.87 23.35
C GLU A 131 1.98 -3.60 22.56
N PHE A 132 1.05 -3.02 21.83
CA PHE A 132 1.29 -1.80 21.04
C PHE A 132 0.23 -0.78 21.43
N ASP A 133 0.65 0.41 21.86
CA ASP A 133 -0.28 1.42 22.40
C ASP A 133 -1.18 2.05 21.33
N GLY A 134 -0.95 1.76 20.05
CA GLY A 134 -1.74 2.25 18.91
C GLY A 134 -1.73 3.77 18.74
N LYS A 135 -0.78 4.46 19.36
CA LYS A 135 -0.65 5.93 19.34
C LYS A 135 0.28 6.44 18.25
N GLU A 136 0.84 5.57 17.44
CA GLU A 136 1.81 5.96 16.41
C GLU A 136 1.25 5.75 15.01
N ILE A 137 1.56 6.67 14.11
CA ILE A 137 1.39 6.54 12.67
C ILE A 137 2.77 6.59 12.04
N PHE A 138 3.12 5.58 11.28
CA PHE A 138 4.39 5.47 10.56
C PHE A 138 4.18 5.96 9.13
N PHE A 139 4.97 6.94 8.69
CA PHE A 139 4.83 7.53 7.37
C PHE A 139 6.02 7.22 6.49
N PHE A 140 5.73 7.05 5.22
CA PHE A 140 6.69 7.13 4.13
C PHE A 140 6.26 8.22 3.16
N LYS A 141 7.17 9.10 2.81
CA LYS A 141 6.97 10.13 1.80
C LYS A 141 8.02 9.99 0.71
N ASN A 142 7.57 10.03 -0.53
CA ASN A 142 8.42 10.05 -1.72
C ASN A 142 8.30 11.41 -2.38
N PHE A 143 9.43 11.99 -2.74
CA PHE A 143 9.48 13.18 -3.58
C PHE A 143 10.18 12.84 -4.88
N ASN A 144 9.44 13.04 -5.98
CA ASN A 144 9.90 12.79 -7.33
C ASN A 144 9.82 14.12 -8.10
N ASP A 145 10.89 14.51 -8.77
CA ASP A 145 10.93 15.72 -9.59
C ASP A 145 10.48 15.48 -11.05
N GLY A 146 9.95 14.28 -11.33
CA GLY A 146 9.56 13.84 -12.67
C GLY A 146 10.67 13.14 -13.46
N GLN A 147 11.91 13.17 -13.00
CA GLN A 147 13.05 12.47 -13.61
C GLN A 147 13.63 11.39 -12.70
N ALA A 148 13.68 11.64 -11.42
CA ALA A 148 14.22 10.70 -10.43
C ALA A 148 13.53 10.85 -9.07
N ASN A 149 13.62 9.81 -8.24
CA ASN A 149 13.30 9.92 -6.82
C ASN A 149 14.36 10.78 -6.14
N VAL A 150 14.03 12.02 -5.80
CA VAL A 150 14.95 12.99 -5.21
C VAL A 150 15.12 12.73 -3.72
N MET A 151 14.04 12.39 -3.04
CA MET A 151 14.05 12.15 -1.60
C MET A 151 13.02 11.10 -1.20
N GLN A 152 13.46 10.20 -0.35
CA GLN A 152 12.58 9.23 0.32
C GLN A 152 12.80 9.34 1.82
N SER A 153 11.73 9.51 2.58
CA SER A 153 11.82 9.71 4.01
C SER A 153 10.83 8.82 4.75
N TRP A 154 11.32 8.20 5.82
CA TRP A 154 10.52 7.52 6.82
C TRP A 154 10.48 8.36 8.09
N PHE A 155 9.28 8.59 8.63
CA PHE A 155 9.08 9.29 9.90
C PHE A 155 7.85 8.75 10.61
N LYS A 156 7.68 9.09 11.88
CA LYS A 156 6.49 8.70 12.63
C LYS A 156 5.97 9.86 13.48
N TRP A 157 4.67 9.86 13.65
CA TRP A 157 4.01 10.73 14.61
C TRP A 157 3.53 9.92 15.79
N ARG A 158 3.75 10.47 16.98
CA ARG A 158 3.17 9.96 18.21
C ARG A 158 2.04 10.91 18.65
N LEU A 159 0.85 10.36 18.76
CA LEU A 159 -0.38 11.09 19.03
C LEU A 159 -0.78 11.00 20.51
N PRO A 160 -1.58 11.94 21.03
CA PRO A 160 -1.98 11.98 22.45
C PRO A 160 -2.97 10.86 22.82
N GLY A 161 -3.55 10.19 21.85
CA GLY A 161 -4.49 9.06 22.04
C GLY A 161 -4.28 7.97 21.02
N ARG A 162 -4.93 6.82 21.25
CA ARG A 162 -4.92 5.70 20.31
C ARG A 162 -5.69 6.06 19.05
N VAL A 163 -5.12 5.73 17.90
CA VAL A 163 -5.73 6.00 16.59
C VAL A 163 -6.87 5.01 16.36
N LEU A 164 -8.07 5.51 16.24
CA LEU A 164 -9.25 4.73 15.81
C LEU A 164 -9.44 4.79 14.31
N PHE A 165 -9.15 5.95 13.73
CA PHE A 165 -9.27 6.22 12.31
C PHE A 165 -8.28 7.32 11.93
N ALA A 166 -7.71 7.23 10.74
CA ALA A 166 -6.94 8.29 10.13
C ALA A 166 -7.22 8.31 8.62
N GLU A 167 -7.32 9.50 8.05
CA GLU A 167 -7.43 9.73 6.61
C GLU A 167 -6.70 11.02 6.24
N ILE A 168 -6.20 11.09 5.02
CA ILE A 168 -5.58 12.29 4.48
C ILE A 168 -6.57 12.88 3.47
N ILE A 169 -7.02 14.10 3.74
CA ILE A 169 -7.94 14.85 2.90
C ILE A 169 -7.25 16.15 2.54
N ASP A 170 -7.09 16.38 1.25
CA ASP A 170 -6.26 17.45 0.72
C ASP A 170 -4.84 17.36 1.30
N ASP A 171 -4.40 18.34 2.05
CA ASP A 171 -3.06 18.38 2.67
C ASP A 171 -3.10 18.12 4.18
N GLU A 172 -4.26 17.82 4.75
CA GLU A 172 -4.45 17.60 6.17
C GLU A 172 -4.63 16.13 6.52
N ILE A 173 -4.04 15.70 7.63
CA ILE A 173 -4.29 14.39 8.21
C ILE A 173 -5.34 14.55 9.30
N ILE A 174 -6.49 13.94 9.09
CA ILE A 174 -7.58 13.91 10.06
C ILE A 174 -7.51 12.59 10.81
N CYS A 175 -7.38 12.65 12.12
CA CYS A 175 -7.33 11.51 13.01
C CYS A 175 -8.49 11.53 14.01
N VAL A 176 -9.12 10.38 14.22
CA VAL A 176 -10.01 10.16 15.36
C VAL A 176 -9.25 9.35 16.39
N LEU A 177 -9.12 9.91 17.58
CA LEU A 177 -8.30 9.39 18.66
C LEU A 177 -9.15 9.04 19.88
N LYS A 178 -8.73 8.01 20.61
CA LYS A 178 -9.27 7.65 21.91
C LYS A 178 -8.21 7.80 23.00
N SER A 179 -8.48 8.64 23.99
CA SER A 179 -7.68 8.76 25.20
C SER A 179 -8.59 8.55 26.41
N ASP A 180 -8.23 7.61 27.27
CA ASP A 180 -9.02 7.19 28.44
C ASP A 180 -10.50 6.94 28.08
N SER A 181 -11.39 7.83 28.49
CA SER A 181 -12.83 7.75 28.22
C SER A 181 -13.33 8.74 27.15
N GLN A 182 -12.43 9.47 26.51
CA GLN A 182 -12.80 10.49 25.53
C GLN A 182 -12.39 10.09 24.12
N ILE A 183 -13.26 10.40 23.16
CA ILE A 183 -12.98 10.31 21.73
C ILE A 183 -12.99 11.73 21.18
N PHE A 184 -11.95 12.11 20.45
CA PHE A 184 -11.81 13.43 19.85
C PHE A 184 -11.16 13.33 18.46
N ALA A 185 -11.38 14.35 17.64
CA ALA A 185 -10.74 14.49 16.35
C ALA A 185 -9.55 15.45 16.45
N LEU A 186 -8.52 15.16 15.69
CA LEU A 186 -7.33 16.00 15.52
C LEU A 186 -7.10 16.16 14.02
N SER A 187 -6.85 17.39 13.56
CA SER A 187 -6.33 17.66 12.22
C SER A 187 -4.93 18.26 12.32
N ALA A 188 -4.04 17.89 11.41
CA ALA A 188 -2.67 18.35 11.34
C ALA A 188 -2.17 18.42 9.90
#